data_63124b1db739593507895245d6205429
#
_entry.id   63124b1db739593507895245d6205429
#
_cell.length_a   1.000
_cell.length_b   1.000
_cell.length_c   1.000
_cell.angle_alpha   90.00
_cell.angle_beta   90.00
_cell.angle_gamma   90.00
#
_symmetry.space_group_name_H-M   'P 1'
#
loop_
_entity.id
_entity.type
_entity.pdbx_description
1 polymer ?
#
loop_
_entity_poly.entity_id
_entity_poly.type
_entity_poly.pdbx_seq_one_letter_code
_entity_poly.pdbx_strand_id
1 'polypeptide(L)'
;LLVNHPLDCPVCDQAGECWLQDYYMAYGLYDPKFDEQKVKKSAKAVSIGPRVMLDAERCILCSRCVRFCDEVTKTGEFGIFNRGDHSELGVHPGKQLDNAYSGNVVDICPVGALTDKDFRFKCRVWYLGSTKSVCPGCSMGCNIDIHDNRERSQRPHIAKGARVMRLKPRYNPDVNQWWMCDEGRYGYKFVD
;
A
#
# COMPACT_ATOMS: atom_id res chain seq x y z
N LEU A 1 15.72 4.30 10.13
CA LEU A 1 14.86 3.76 9.09
C LEU A 1 15.45 3.87 7.69
N LEU A 2 16.21 4.92 7.40
CA LEU A 2 16.78 5.17 6.06
C LEU A 2 18.08 4.42 5.77
N VAL A 3 18.75 3.84 6.77
CA VAL A 3 20.06 3.18 6.60
C VAL A 3 20.03 2.17 5.44
N ASN A 4 19.08 1.26 5.43
CA ASN A 4 18.95 0.24 4.38
C ASN A 4 17.85 0.54 3.36
N HIS A 5 17.04 1.58 3.59
CA HIS A 5 15.95 1.91 2.66
C HIS A 5 16.49 2.43 1.33
N PRO A 6 15.98 1.98 0.16
CA PRO A 6 16.38 2.51 -1.13
C PRO A 6 16.02 4.00 -1.26
N LEU A 7 16.95 4.82 -1.76
CA LEU A 7 16.72 6.25 -2.02
C LEU A 7 16.26 6.47 -3.47
N ASP A 8 15.25 5.72 -3.88
CA ASP A 8 14.74 5.67 -5.26
C ASP A 8 13.23 6.01 -5.34
N CYS A 9 12.79 7.00 -4.58
CA CYS A 9 11.40 7.46 -4.57
C CYS A 9 10.79 7.69 -5.97
N PRO A 10 11.53 8.19 -6.98
CA PRO A 10 10.99 8.34 -8.33
C PRO A 10 10.47 7.05 -8.98
N VAL A 11 11.01 5.90 -8.60
CA VAL A 11 10.57 4.57 -9.10
C VAL A 11 9.77 3.79 -8.06
N CYS A 12 9.41 4.41 -6.94
CA CYS A 12 8.56 3.84 -5.89
C CYS A 12 7.11 4.26 -6.11
N ASP A 13 6.18 3.30 -6.06
CA ASP A 13 4.75 3.60 -6.23
C ASP A 13 4.14 4.39 -5.07
N GLN A 14 4.75 4.33 -3.89
CA GLN A 14 4.30 5.05 -2.69
C GLN A 14 4.72 6.53 -2.65
N ALA A 15 5.50 7.01 -3.62
CA ALA A 15 5.92 8.41 -3.65
C ALA A 15 4.72 9.36 -3.66
N GLY A 16 4.75 10.37 -2.77
CA GLY A 16 3.67 11.35 -2.59
C GLY A 16 2.60 10.95 -1.55
N GLU A 17 2.63 9.71 -1.05
CA GLU A 17 1.80 9.25 0.08
C GLU A 17 2.61 8.36 1.05
N CYS A 18 3.92 8.60 1.15
CA CYS A 18 4.85 7.81 1.96
C CYS A 18 5.24 8.60 3.22
N TRP A 19 4.86 8.08 4.38
CA TRP A 19 5.18 8.72 5.66
C TRP A 19 6.70 8.83 5.91
N LEU A 20 7.48 7.86 5.43
CA LEU A 20 8.93 7.94 5.54
C LEU A 20 9.50 9.09 4.69
N GLN A 21 8.96 9.29 3.48
CA GLN A 21 9.33 10.42 2.61
C GLN A 21 8.97 11.76 3.27
N ASP A 22 7.78 11.88 3.82
CA ASP A 22 7.31 13.10 4.48
C ASP A 22 8.18 13.44 5.69
N TYR A 23 8.48 12.47 6.55
CA TYR A 23 9.36 12.68 7.70
C TYR A 23 10.81 12.96 7.29
N TYR A 24 11.29 12.34 6.22
CA TYR A 24 12.61 12.64 5.71
C TYR A 24 12.70 14.09 5.20
N MET A 25 11.69 14.54 4.46
CA MET A 25 11.66 15.92 3.96
C MET A 25 11.51 16.95 5.08
N ALA A 26 10.76 16.63 6.14
CA ALA A 26 10.54 17.53 7.27
C ALA A 26 11.72 17.59 8.25
N TYR A 27 12.41 16.47 8.47
CA TYR A 27 13.39 16.32 9.56
C TYR A 27 14.74 15.77 9.12
N GLY A 28 14.90 15.37 7.85
CA GLY A 28 16.13 14.80 7.32
C GLY A 28 17.24 15.83 7.15
N LEU A 29 18.47 15.42 7.28
CA LEU A 29 19.65 16.28 7.10
C LEU A 29 20.13 16.33 5.64
N TYR A 30 19.54 15.53 4.75
CA TYR A 30 19.89 15.38 3.34
C TYR A 30 21.34 14.92 3.05
N ASP A 31 22.16 14.82 4.07
CA ASP A 31 23.55 14.38 3.98
C ASP A 31 23.67 12.97 4.56
N PRO A 32 23.92 11.95 3.73
CA PRO A 32 24.04 10.58 4.22
C PRO A 32 25.36 10.42 5.00
N LYS A 33 25.25 9.91 6.23
CA LYS A 33 26.39 9.55 7.08
C LYS A 33 26.75 8.07 7.00
N PHE A 34 26.21 7.36 6.02
CA PHE A 34 26.35 5.92 5.87
C PHE A 34 27.02 5.62 4.54
N ASP A 35 28.25 5.13 4.60
CA ASP A 35 29.12 4.90 3.44
C ASP A 35 29.08 3.43 2.98
N GLU A 36 28.49 2.53 3.77
CA GLU A 36 28.42 1.12 3.42
C GLU A 36 27.27 0.80 2.44
N GLN A 37 27.39 -0.33 1.77
CA GLN A 37 26.35 -0.82 0.87
C GLN A 37 25.11 -1.22 1.67
N LYS A 38 23.94 -0.82 1.19
CA LYS A 38 22.66 -1.19 1.78
C LYS A 38 22.43 -2.69 1.69
N VAL A 39 21.91 -3.28 2.77
CA VAL A 39 21.59 -4.71 2.82
C VAL A 39 20.44 -5.00 1.85
N LYS A 40 20.70 -5.89 0.90
CA LYS A 40 19.68 -6.37 -0.04
C LYS A 40 18.80 -7.43 0.63
N LYS A 41 17.52 -7.39 0.30
CA LYS A 41 16.54 -8.41 0.74
C LYS A 41 16.22 -9.36 -0.41
N SER A 42 15.79 -10.57 -0.07
CA SER A 42 15.51 -11.63 -1.04
C SER A 42 14.27 -11.34 -1.90
N ALA A 43 13.25 -10.75 -1.30
CA ALA A 43 11.96 -10.50 -1.96
C ALA A 43 11.88 -9.05 -2.50
N LYS A 44 12.10 -8.89 -3.81
CA LYS A 44 11.93 -7.61 -4.50
C LYS A 44 10.83 -7.73 -5.56
N ALA A 45 9.76 -6.93 -5.40
CA ALA A 45 8.61 -6.91 -6.32
C ALA A 45 7.97 -8.30 -6.53
N VAL A 46 7.76 -9.04 -5.43
CA VAL A 46 7.21 -10.40 -5.43
C VAL A 46 5.70 -10.36 -5.18
N SER A 47 4.96 -11.17 -5.93
CA SER A 47 3.53 -11.39 -5.69
C SER A 47 3.34 -12.26 -4.45
N ILE A 48 2.62 -11.75 -3.46
CA ILE A 48 2.35 -12.46 -2.21
C ILE A 48 0.89 -12.92 -2.06
N GLY A 49 0.09 -12.65 -3.06
CA GLY A 49 -1.32 -13.00 -3.14
C GLY A 49 -1.95 -12.41 -4.39
N PRO A 50 -3.26 -12.52 -4.58
CA PRO A 50 -3.94 -12.03 -5.79
C PRO A 50 -3.90 -10.50 -5.93
N ARG A 51 -3.84 -9.75 -4.83
CA ARG A 51 -4.02 -8.30 -4.80
C ARG A 51 -2.75 -7.50 -4.49
N VAL A 52 -1.78 -8.09 -3.78
CA VAL A 52 -0.68 -7.34 -3.18
C VAL A 52 0.69 -7.79 -3.69
N MET A 53 1.55 -6.80 -3.94
CA MET A 53 2.97 -6.98 -4.23
C MET A 53 3.80 -6.59 -3.02
N LEU A 54 4.85 -7.35 -2.72
CA LEU A 54 5.84 -7.07 -1.68
C LEU A 54 7.18 -6.66 -2.30
N ASP A 55 7.74 -5.56 -1.80
CA ASP A 55 9.14 -5.19 -1.97
C ASP A 55 9.79 -5.13 -0.57
N ALA A 56 10.50 -6.17 -0.20
CA ALA A 56 11.09 -6.29 1.14
C ALA A 56 12.23 -5.29 1.40
N GLU A 57 12.90 -4.79 0.34
CA GLU A 57 13.93 -3.74 0.48
C GLU A 57 13.35 -2.42 0.98
N ARG A 58 12.07 -2.14 0.70
CA ARG A 58 11.36 -0.94 1.15
C ARG A 58 10.72 -1.09 2.52
N CYS A 59 10.69 -2.31 3.05
CA CYS A 59 10.08 -2.59 4.34
C CYS A 59 10.92 -2.00 5.48
N ILE A 60 10.27 -1.29 6.39
CA ILE A 60 10.90 -0.72 7.61
C ILE A 60 10.64 -1.59 8.85
N LEU A 61 10.14 -2.80 8.67
CA LEU A 61 9.88 -3.78 9.73
C LEU A 61 8.97 -3.27 10.88
N CYS A 62 8.02 -2.40 10.55
CA CYS A 62 7.09 -1.81 11.53
C CYS A 62 6.03 -2.78 12.07
N SER A 63 5.93 -3.99 11.52
CA SER A 63 5.00 -5.07 11.87
C SER A 63 3.49 -4.75 11.75
N ARG A 64 3.08 -3.61 11.23
CA ARG A 64 1.64 -3.25 11.14
C ARG A 64 0.83 -4.29 10.36
N CYS A 65 1.33 -4.76 9.22
CA CYS A 65 0.67 -5.78 8.40
C CYS A 65 0.59 -7.13 9.10
N VAL A 66 1.63 -7.53 9.85
CA VAL A 66 1.64 -8.76 10.67
C VAL A 66 0.52 -8.67 11.70
N ARG A 67 0.54 -7.61 12.52
CA ARG A 67 -0.49 -7.40 13.56
C ARG A 67 -1.90 -7.28 12.97
N PHE A 68 -2.06 -6.68 11.80
CA PHE A 68 -3.36 -6.65 11.13
C PHE A 68 -3.87 -8.05 10.79
N CYS A 69 -3.01 -8.91 10.23
CA CYS A 69 -3.37 -10.29 9.91
C CYS A 69 -3.61 -11.16 11.15
N ASP A 70 -2.96 -10.84 12.27
CA ASP A 70 -3.14 -11.58 13.52
C ASP A 70 -4.34 -11.10 14.34
N GLU A 71 -4.53 -9.79 14.46
CA GLU A 71 -5.49 -9.19 15.39
C GLU A 71 -6.83 -8.88 14.72
N VAL A 72 -6.82 -8.42 13.46
CA VAL A 72 -8.03 -7.96 12.76
C VAL A 72 -8.62 -9.09 11.91
N THR A 73 -7.85 -9.67 10.98
CA THR A 73 -8.35 -10.73 10.12
C THR A 73 -8.25 -12.12 10.75
N LYS A 74 -7.36 -12.29 11.72
CA LYS A 74 -7.09 -13.56 12.44
C LYS A 74 -6.66 -14.70 11.52
N THR A 75 -6.01 -14.37 10.42
CA THR A 75 -5.60 -15.31 9.37
C THR A 75 -4.12 -15.66 9.43
N GLY A 76 -3.29 -14.78 10.01
CA GLY A 76 -1.88 -15.01 10.31
C GLY A 76 -1.05 -15.42 9.09
N GLU A 77 -1.17 -14.71 7.96
CA GLU A 77 -0.41 -15.02 6.76
C GLU A 77 1.01 -14.47 6.81
N PHE A 78 1.21 -13.33 7.46
CA PHE A 78 2.51 -12.64 7.54
C PHE A 78 3.35 -13.06 8.74
N GLY A 79 4.66 -13.02 8.54
CA GLY A 79 5.66 -13.12 9.59
C GLY A 79 6.88 -12.27 9.29
N ILE A 80 7.69 -12.01 10.32
CA ILE A 80 9.04 -11.47 10.15
C ILE A 80 9.99 -12.66 10.32
N PHE A 81 10.74 -12.96 9.27
CA PHE A 81 11.66 -14.06 9.18
C PHE A 81 13.10 -13.58 9.37
N ASN A 82 14.00 -14.50 9.68
CA ASN A 82 15.39 -14.25 9.96
C ASN A 82 15.60 -13.31 11.18
N ARG A 83 16.82 -12.79 11.34
CA ARG A 83 17.16 -11.90 12.46
C ARG A 83 18.22 -10.91 12.08
N GLY A 84 18.37 -9.87 12.91
CA GLY A 84 19.35 -8.80 12.71
C GLY A 84 19.08 -8.03 11.41
N ASP A 85 20.12 -7.73 10.69
CA ASP A 85 20.11 -7.02 9.42
C ASP A 85 19.44 -7.80 8.28
N HIS A 86 19.39 -9.13 8.40
CA HIS A 86 18.70 -10.03 7.47
C HIS A 86 17.21 -10.20 7.75
N SER A 87 16.67 -9.57 8.80
CA SER A 87 15.22 -9.63 9.07
C SER A 87 14.41 -9.14 7.88
N GLU A 88 13.43 -9.90 7.45
CA GLU A 88 12.56 -9.56 6.33
C GLU A 88 11.11 -9.95 6.58
N LEU A 89 10.19 -9.15 6.03
CA LEU A 89 8.78 -9.47 5.99
C LEU A 89 8.53 -10.52 4.91
N GLY A 90 7.72 -11.51 5.22
CA GLY A 90 7.29 -12.51 4.25
C GLY A 90 5.96 -13.13 4.61
N VAL A 91 5.46 -13.96 3.72
CA VAL A 91 4.28 -14.80 3.94
C VAL A 91 4.77 -16.17 4.42
N HIS A 92 4.05 -16.76 5.38
CA HIS A 92 4.38 -18.08 5.88
C HIS A 92 4.38 -19.14 4.76
N PRO A 93 5.31 -20.11 4.77
CA PRO A 93 5.37 -21.16 3.77
C PRO A 93 4.01 -21.84 3.56
N GLY A 94 3.59 -21.98 2.31
CA GLY A 94 2.32 -22.58 1.94
C GLY A 94 1.09 -21.67 2.09
N LYS A 95 1.25 -20.45 2.59
CA LYS A 95 0.17 -19.45 2.66
C LYS A 95 0.30 -18.41 1.55
N GLN A 96 -0.82 -17.74 1.26
CA GLN A 96 -0.89 -16.55 0.43
C GLN A 96 -1.68 -15.48 1.17
N LEU A 97 -1.46 -14.23 0.85
CA LEU A 97 -2.26 -13.13 1.35
C LEU A 97 -3.52 -12.99 0.47
N ASP A 98 -4.54 -13.76 0.79
CA ASP A 98 -5.81 -13.86 0.03
C ASP A 98 -7.06 -13.73 0.88
N ASN A 99 -6.92 -13.30 2.14
CA ASN A 99 -8.09 -13.03 2.98
C ASN A 99 -8.94 -11.89 2.42
N ALA A 100 -10.23 -11.86 2.79
CA ALA A 100 -11.22 -10.91 2.27
C ALA A 100 -10.94 -9.43 2.57
N TYR A 101 -9.90 -9.12 3.35
CA TYR A 101 -9.45 -7.77 3.73
C TYR A 101 -8.01 -7.50 3.33
N SER A 102 -7.45 -8.30 2.43
CA SER A 102 -6.02 -8.28 2.08
C SER A 102 -5.53 -6.91 1.59
N GLY A 103 -6.37 -6.15 0.90
CA GLY A 103 -6.04 -4.81 0.42
C GLY A 103 -5.75 -3.78 1.50
N ASN A 104 -6.22 -3.98 2.74
CA ASN A 104 -5.97 -3.03 3.83
C ASN A 104 -4.50 -2.99 4.26
N VAL A 105 -3.72 -4.04 4.03
CA VAL A 105 -2.29 -4.02 4.36
C VAL A 105 -1.52 -2.99 3.54
N VAL A 106 -2.02 -2.65 2.35
CA VAL A 106 -1.45 -1.59 1.52
C VAL A 106 -1.71 -0.22 2.16
N ASP A 107 -2.94 0.02 2.65
CA ASP A 107 -3.31 1.29 3.26
C ASP A 107 -2.55 1.57 4.56
N ILE A 108 -2.33 0.53 5.38
CA ILE A 108 -1.62 0.69 6.66
C ILE A 108 -0.10 0.65 6.53
N CYS A 109 0.42 0.24 5.36
CA CYS A 109 1.86 0.23 5.12
C CYS A 109 2.37 1.67 4.99
N PRO A 110 3.28 2.13 5.88
CA PRO A 110 3.74 3.52 5.87
C PRO A 110 4.72 3.83 4.74
N VAL A 111 5.13 2.82 3.98
CA VAL A 111 6.16 2.90 2.92
C VAL A 111 5.74 2.08 1.70
N GLY A 112 6.50 2.12 0.62
CA GLY A 112 6.20 1.39 -0.62
C GLY A 112 6.55 -0.10 -0.60
N ALA A 113 6.56 -0.73 0.57
CA ALA A 113 6.84 -2.16 0.70
C ALA A 113 5.68 -3.04 0.25
N LEU A 114 4.44 -2.65 0.59
CA LEU A 114 3.23 -3.33 0.16
C LEU A 114 2.46 -2.40 -0.79
N THR A 115 2.21 -2.87 -1.99
CA THR A 115 1.55 -2.08 -3.05
C THR A 115 0.42 -2.87 -3.69
N ASP A 116 -0.64 -2.17 -4.06
CA ASP A 116 -1.82 -2.75 -4.71
C ASP A 116 -1.50 -3.04 -6.18
N LYS A 117 -1.63 -4.29 -6.61
CA LYS A 117 -1.40 -4.72 -7.99
C LYS A 117 -2.28 -3.99 -9.00
N ASP A 118 -3.51 -3.65 -8.59
CA ASP A 118 -4.48 -3.03 -9.47
C ASP A 118 -4.16 -1.54 -9.71
N PHE A 119 -3.60 -0.86 -8.71
CA PHE A 119 -3.25 0.56 -8.79
C PHE A 119 -1.78 0.81 -9.15
N ARG A 120 -0.88 -0.10 -8.80
CA ARG A 120 0.57 0.06 -8.93
C ARG A 120 0.99 0.60 -10.30
N PHE A 121 1.71 1.72 -10.29
CA PHE A 121 2.24 2.43 -11.46
C PHE A 121 1.19 2.93 -12.49
N LYS A 122 -0.08 2.93 -12.16
CA LYS A 122 -1.11 3.48 -13.04
C LYS A 122 -1.17 5.00 -13.00
N CYS A 123 -1.05 5.57 -11.80
CA CYS A 123 -1.14 7.01 -11.61
C CYS A 123 -0.37 7.46 -10.37
N ARG A 124 0.19 8.66 -10.42
CA ARG A 124 0.77 9.29 -9.24
C ARG A 124 -0.32 9.96 -8.41
N VAL A 125 -0.19 9.87 -7.09
CA VAL A 125 -1.25 10.30 -6.15
C VAL A 125 -1.57 11.78 -6.25
N TRP A 126 -0.62 12.64 -6.62
CA TRP A 126 -0.85 14.07 -6.79
C TRP A 126 -1.70 14.45 -8.03
N TYR A 127 -1.95 13.51 -8.93
CA TYR A 127 -2.90 13.68 -10.05
C TYR A 127 -4.31 13.20 -9.72
N LEU A 128 -4.50 12.58 -8.55
CA LEU A 128 -5.79 12.02 -8.15
C LEU A 128 -6.69 13.10 -7.54
N GLY A 129 -7.97 13.01 -7.89
CA GLY A 129 -9.05 13.56 -7.12
C GLY A 129 -9.47 12.63 -6.00
N SER A 130 -10.05 13.19 -4.94
CA SER A 130 -10.68 12.41 -3.88
C SER A 130 -12.09 12.91 -3.63
N THR A 131 -13.07 12.01 -3.71
CA THR A 131 -14.47 12.29 -3.45
C THR A 131 -14.99 11.33 -2.40
N LYS A 132 -15.58 11.87 -1.33
CA LYS A 132 -16.19 11.09 -0.25
C LYS A 132 -17.43 10.38 -0.73
N SER A 133 -17.57 9.09 -0.40
CA SER A 133 -18.70 8.27 -0.79
C SER A 133 -18.98 7.17 0.23
N VAL A 134 -19.94 6.32 -0.10
CA VAL A 134 -20.32 5.10 0.63
C VAL A 134 -20.24 3.93 -0.34
N CYS A 135 -19.69 2.81 0.13
CA CYS A 135 -19.59 1.60 -0.67
C CYS A 135 -20.98 0.99 -0.93
N PRO A 136 -21.37 0.75 -2.18
CA PRO A 136 -22.67 0.16 -2.50
C PRO A 136 -22.68 -1.38 -2.52
N GLY A 137 -21.55 -2.03 -2.23
CA GLY A 137 -21.38 -3.48 -2.42
C GLY A 137 -22.17 -4.37 -1.48
N CYS A 138 -22.52 -3.86 -0.29
CA CYS A 138 -23.33 -4.58 0.70
C CYS A 138 -24.00 -3.63 1.69
N SER A 139 -24.87 -4.19 2.55
CA SER A 139 -25.63 -3.42 3.56
C SER A 139 -24.77 -2.78 4.66
N MET A 140 -23.48 -3.13 4.78
CA MET A 140 -22.57 -2.49 5.74
C MET A 140 -22.41 -0.99 5.44
N GLY A 141 -22.38 -0.59 4.17
CA GLY A 141 -22.29 0.81 3.78
C GLY A 141 -20.98 1.47 4.22
N CYS A 142 -19.84 0.79 4.05
CA CYS A 142 -18.53 1.32 4.44
C CYS A 142 -18.27 2.70 3.85
N ASN A 143 -17.78 3.63 4.69
CA ASN A 143 -17.35 4.94 4.22
C ASN A 143 -16.06 4.82 3.43
N ILE A 144 -16.04 5.41 2.24
CA ILE A 144 -14.92 5.32 1.31
C ILE A 144 -14.56 6.68 0.73
N ASP A 145 -13.33 6.77 0.25
CA ASP A 145 -12.88 7.82 -0.67
C ASP A 145 -12.69 7.20 -2.06
N ILE A 146 -13.34 7.81 -3.05
CA ILE A 146 -13.17 7.47 -4.46
C ILE A 146 -12.03 8.32 -5.00
N HIS A 147 -10.96 7.67 -5.45
CA HIS A 147 -9.87 8.34 -6.12
C HIS A 147 -10.07 8.28 -7.64
N ASP A 148 -10.30 9.43 -8.23
CA ASP A 148 -10.51 9.60 -9.66
C ASP A 148 -9.31 10.27 -10.34
N ASN A 149 -9.20 10.05 -11.65
CA ASN A 149 -8.16 10.67 -12.46
C ASN A 149 -8.63 12.04 -12.97
N ARG A 150 -8.30 13.11 -12.26
CA ARG A 150 -8.67 14.49 -12.62
C ARG A 150 -8.02 14.97 -13.92
N GLU A 151 -6.85 14.47 -14.24
CA GLU A 151 -6.07 14.89 -15.41
C GLU A 151 -6.53 14.24 -16.71
N ARG A 152 -7.48 13.30 -16.66
CA ARG A 152 -7.94 12.54 -17.84
C ARG A 152 -8.41 13.45 -18.99
N SER A 153 -9.07 14.56 -18.67
CA SER A 153 -9.54 15.52 -19.67
C SER A 153 -8.47 16.50 -20.13
N GLN A 154 -7.48 16.80 -19.29
CA GLN A 154 -6.45 17.80 -19.55
C GLN A 154 -5.17 17.22 -20.14
N ARG A 155 -4.83 15.98 -19.75
CA ARG A 155 -3.61 15.28 -20.19
C ARG A 155 -3.88 13.82 -20.56
N PRO A 156 -4.63 13.55 -21.62
CA PRO A 156 -5.05 12.20 -22.00
C PRO A 156 -3.87 11.25 -22.31
N HIS A 157 -2.69 11.79 -22.62
CA HIS A 157 -1.48 11.02 -22.86
C HIS A 157 -0.81 10.50 -21.57
N ILE A 158 -1.05 11.17 -20.42
CA ILE A 158 -0.56 10.74 -19.10
C ILE A 158 -1.63 9.89 -18.41
N ALA A 159 -2.87 10.21 -18.62
CA ALA A 159 -4.04 9.65 -17.96
C ALA A 159 -4.66 8.49 -18.76
N LYS A 160 -3.84 7.57 -19.24
CA LYS A 160 -4.35 6.32 -19.82
C LYS A 160 -4.90 5.46 -18.68
N GLY A 161 -6.21 5.27 -18.64
CA GLY A 161 -6.82 4.38 -17.66
C GLY A 161 -8.22 4.77 -17.27
N ALA A 162 -8.73 4.04 -16.32
CA ALA A 162 -10.04 4.13 -15.74
C ALA A 162 -10.38 5.52 -15.20
N ARG A 163 -11.65 5.88 -15.18
CA ARG A 163 -12.16 7.07 -14.51
C ARG A 163 -11.90 6.97 -13.01
N VAL A 164 -12.24 5.84 -12.42
CA VAL A 164 -11.95 5.52 -11.02
C VAL A 164 -10.65 4.74 -10.96
N MET A 165 -9.67 5.26 -10.23
CA MET A 165 -8.34 4.65 -10.13
C MET A 165 -8.23 3.68 -8.97
N ARG A 166 -8.84 4.00 -7.82
CA ARG A 166 -8.91 3.12 -6.64
C ARG A 166 -9.96 3.60 -5.66
N LEU A 167 -10.39 2.72 -4.76
CA LEU A 167 -11.18 3.04 -3.58
C LEU A 167 -10.32 2.86 -2.33
N LYS A 168 -10.45 3.78 -1.38
CA LYS A 168 -9.81 3.68 -0.06
C LYS A 168 -10.86 3.74 1.05
N PRO A 169 -10.67 3.00 2.17
CA PRO A 169 -11.53 3.16 3.33
C PRO A 169 -11.33 4.54 3.95
N ARG A 170 -12.43 5.17 4.32
CA ARG A 170 -12.46 6.39 5.11
C ARG A 170 -12.94 6.07 6.51
N TYR A 171 -12.26 6.58 7.51
CA TYR A 171 -12.58 6.30 8.90
C TYR A 171 -14.01 6.67 9.27
N ASN A 172 -14.72 5.72 9.83
CA ASN A 172 -16.00 5.91 10.51
C ASN A 172 -16.10 4.91 11.68
N PRO A 173 -16.08 5.39 12.95
CA PRO A 173 -16.07 4.50 14.10
C PRO A 173 -17.34 3.66 14.25
N ASP A 174 -18.46 4.15 13.73
CA ASP A 174 -19.77 3.51 13.90
C ASP A 174 -20.06 2.46 12.81
N VAL A 175 -19.28 2.44 11.70
CA VAL A 175 -19.58 1.58 10.55
C VAL A 175 -18.39 0.66 10.24
N ASN A 176 -17.33 1.18 9.70
CA ASN A 176 -16.23 0.38 9.15
C ASN A 176 -14.86 0.65 9.79
N GLN A 177 -14.80 1.53 10.80
CA GLN A 177 -13.53 1.97 11.38
C GLN A 177 -12.54 2.40 10.26
N TRP A 178 -11.44 1.70 10.12
CA TRP A 178 -10.40 1.96 9.10
C TRP A 178 -10.41 0.96 7.95
N TRP A 179 -11.35 0.00 7.92
CA TRP A 179 -11.25 -1.18 7.08
C TRP A 179 -12.32 -1.21 5.99
N MET A 180 -12.01 -1.85 4.88
CA MET A 180 -13.00 -2.26 3.88
C MET A 180 -12.61 -3.61 3.30
N CYS A 181 -13.60 -4.38 2.86
CA CYS A 181 -13.34 -5.67 2.23
C CYS A 181 -12.82 -5.51 0.80
N ASP A 182 -12.11 -6.52 0.32
CA ASP A 182 -11.53 -6.51 -1.02
C ASP A 182 -12.61 -6.50 -2.11
N GLU A 183 -13.75 -7.14 -1.89
CA GLU A 183 -14.88 -7.10 -2.82
C GLU A 183 -15.37 -5.67 -3.04
N GLY A 184 -15.60 -4.92 -1.97
CA GLY A 184 -15.96 -3.50 -2.06
C GLY A 184 -14.85 -2.66 -2.69
N ARG A 185 -13.58 -2.93 -2.33
CA ARG A 185 -12.40 -2.19 -2.82
C ARG A 185 -12.23 -2.31 -4.33
N TYR A 186 -12.44 -3.48 -4.91
CA TYR A 186 -12.22 -3.76 -6.32
C TYR A 186 -13.50 -3.81 -7.15
N GLY A 187 -14.66 -3.63 -6.52
CA GLY A 187 -15.97 -3.69 -7.16
C GLY A 187 -16.33 -2.51 -8.06
N TYR A 188 -15.48 -1.48 -8.18
CA TYR A 188 -15.76 -0.28 -8.97
C TYR A 188 -15.54 -0.44 -10.49
N LYS A 189 -15.02 -1.55 -10.95
CA LYS A 189 -14.63 -1.75 -12.36
C LYS A 189 -15.77 -1.69 -13.37
N PHE A 190 -17.01 -1.69 -12.90
CA PHE A 190 -18.18 -1.50 -13.76
C PHE A 190 -18.41 -0.03 -14.16
N VAL A 191 -17.68 0.90 -13.56
CA VAL A 191 -17.85 2.35 -13.81
C VAL A 191 -17.13 2.82 -15.09
N ASP A 192 -16.26 2.02 -15.65
CA ASP A 192 -15.42 2.36 -16.82
C ASP A 192 -15.97 1.82 -18.13
#